data_063b0d4a0345fa489a7b96af00f0dfd6
#
_entry.id   063b0d4a0345fa489a7b96af00f0dfd6
#
_cell.length_a   1.000
_cell.length_b   1.000
_cell.length_c   1.000
_cell.angle_alpha   90.00
_cell.angle_beta   90.00
_cell.angle_gamma   90.00
#
_symmetry.space_group_name_H-M   'P 1'
#
loop_
_entity.id
_entity.type
_entity.pdbx_description
1 polymer ?
#
loop_
_entity_poly.entity_id
_entity_poly.type
_entity_poly.pdbx_seq_one_letter_code
_entity_poly.pdbx_strand_id
1 'polypeptide(L)'
;MASNITKTQKGREKLIHEGWMYVRDRVIGGGSVQSWRCMYKNASCPCRARAYTSIESGEVVSTKGSHTDPVDPSGVETTKVREAIKRRCEETSEPPSSVMSSAFLTASRATLGRLPERSVMARMINRHRNAVSNTPANFESRSSIVIPEHYREYEFEPGRFENFVVADSGEGDVDRIIIFGRESTREWIGLVQKLFVDGTFSLSPPTFSQIFVVLAERSQCVLPVAYALLPNKTAETYTRALSLLKNAWPALSPLAVVMDFERAVMNAVRSVFSSDTRMDGCFFHLVKNIKLKLAGEGLMSRCSNDDEFALNARMIAALAFVPPAELNNAISHE
;
A
#
# COMPACT_ATOMS: atom_id res chain seq x y z
N MET A 1 18.66 9.24 36.57
CA MET A 1 17.51 9.13 35.63
C MET A 1 18.08 8.97 34.23
N ALA A 2 17.72 7.90 33.54
CA ALA A 2 18.26 7.63 32.23
C ALA A 2 17.95 8.78 31.26
N SER A 3 18.97 9.32 30.61
CA SER A 3 18.83 10.36 29.59
C SER A 3 18.25 9.74 28.32
N ASN A 4 17.06 10.18 27.89
CA ASN A 4 16.46 9.74 26.65
C ASN A 4 17.05 10.53 25.48
N ILE A 5 18.04 9.96 24.79
CA ILE A 5 18.53 10.49 23.51
C ILE A 5 17.62 9.98 22.41
N THR A 6 17.07 10.90 21.64
CA THR A 6 16.11 10.66 20.57
C THR A 6 16.63 11.26 19.25
N LYS A 7 15.97 10.97 18.10
CA LYS A 7 16.38 11.55 16.80
C LYS A 7 15.35 12.53 16.26
N THR A 8 15.79 13.59 15.62
CA THR A 8 14.93 14.53 14.87
C THR A 8 14.43 13.88 13.57
N GLN A 9 13.46 14.53 12.88
CA GLN A 9 13.02 14.13 11.54
C GLN A 9 14.18 14.06 10.52
N LYS A 10 15.23 14.85 10.72
CA LYS A 10 16.43 14.89 9.86
C LYS A 10 17.58 13.99 10.40
N GLY A 11 17.26 13.04 11.29
CA GLY A 11 18.23 12.09 11.84
C GLY A 11 19.20 12.68 12.89
N ARG A 12 19.10 13.98 13.26
CA ARG A 12 19.96 14.59 14.27
C ARG A 12 19.52 14.19 15.67
N GLU A 13 20.46 13.93 16.55
CA GLU A 13 20.19 13.58 17.95
C GLU A 13 19.58 14.73 18.73
N LYS A 14 18.63 14.39 19.59
CA LYS A 14 18.01 15.23 20.60
C LYS A 14 18.16 14.59 21.97
N LEU A 15 18.40 15.37 22.98
CA LEU A 15 18.36 14.95 24.38
C LEU A 15 17.06 15.45 25.00
N ILE A 16 16.36 14.58 25.73
CA ILE A 16 15.21 14.93 26.58
C ILE A 16 15.68 14.76 28.02
N HIS A 17 15.68 15.86 28.79
CA HIS A 17 16.05 15.85 30.18
C HIS A 17 15.16 16.82 30.97
N GLU A 18 14.58 16.35 32.10
CA GLU A 18 13.69 17.12 32.98
C GLU A 18 12.55 17.87 32.27
N GLY A 19 11.98 17.25 31.20
CA GLY A 19 10.91 17.84 30.41
C GLY A 19 11.35 18.85 29.35
N TRP A 20 12.65 19.12 29.24
CA TRP A 20 13.24 19.98 28.25
C TRP A 20 13.83 19.19 27.10
N MET A 21 13.78 19.77 25.89
CA MET A 21 14.41 19.22 24.70
C MET A 21 15.65 20.02 24.32
N TYR A 22 16.74 19.32 24.04
CA TYR A 22 17.99 19.90 23.62
C TYR A 22 18.43 19.33 22.28
N VAL A 23 19.15 20.12 21.50
CA VAL A 23 19.79 19.73 20.25
C VAL A 23 21.29 19.59 20.43
N ARG A 24 21.89 18.63 19.76
CA ARG A 24 23.33 18.38 19.80
C ARG A 24 24.10 19.62 19.38
N ASP A 25 25.14 19.96 20.16
CA ASP A 25 26.04 21.08 19.90
C ASP A 25 27.45 20.53 19.55
N ARG A 26 28.39 20.63 20.42
CA ARG A 26 29.80 20.24 20.22
C ARG A 26 30.26 19.26 21.28
N VAL A 27 31.31 18.53 20.95
CA VAL A 27 32.03 17.70 21.93
C VAL A 27 33.06 18.56 22.64
N ILE A 28 33.20 18.40 23.95
CA ILE A 28 34.12 19.12 24.82
C ILE A 28 34.86 18.13 25.73
N GLY A 29 35.75 18.64 26.58
CA GLY A 29 36.45 17.82 27.58
C GLY A 29 37.35 16.74 26.97
N GLY A 30 38.14 17.10 25.95
CA GLY A 30 39.05 16.13 25.30
C GLY A 30 38.34 14.96 24.59
N GLY A 31 37.05 15.11 24.24
CA GLY A 31 36.29 14.07 23.55
C GLY A 31 35.35 13.25 24.46
N SER A 32 35.30 13.52 25.77
CA SER A 32 34.53 12.70 26.73
C SER A 32 33.11 13.20 27.00
N VAL A 33 32.81 14.46 26.68
CA VAL A 33 31.53 15.10 27.03
C VAL A 33 30.86 15.70 25.80
N GLN A 34 29.59 15.34 25.56
CA GLN A 34 28.74 15.97 24.55
C GLN A 34 27.97 17.14 25.16
N SER A 35 28.12 18.33 24.58
CA SER A 35 27.32 19.50 24.90
C SER A 35 26.03 19.56 24.09
N TRP A 36 24.95 19.97 24.75
CA TRP A 36 23.62 20.10 24.18
C TRP A 36 23.08 21.51 24.43
N ARG A 37 22.42 22.13 23.46
CA ARG A 37 21.76 23.43 23.56
C ARG A 37 20.25 23.27 23.62
N CYS A 38 19.58 24.10 24.45
CA CYS A 38 18.13 24.14 24.46
C CYS A 38 17.57 24.33 23.04
N MET A 39 16.46 23.64 22.71
CA MET A 39 15.81 23.70 21.40
C MET A 39 15.33 25.11 21.04
N TYR A 40 14.97 25.93 22.04
CA TYR A 40 14.46 27.31 21.89
C TYR A 40 15.55 28.36 21.72
N LYS A 41 16.76 27.98 21.31
CA LYS A 41 17.89 28.87 21.08
C LYS A 41 17.67 29.97 20.04
N ASN A 42 16.71 29.80 19.14
CA ASN A 42 16.39 30.73 18.03
C ASN A 42 15.03 31.42 18.25
N ALA A 43 14.43 31.35 19.43
CA ALA A 43 13.23 32.08 19.78
C ALA A 43 13.48 33.60 19.87
N SER A 44 12.43 34.40 19.97
CA SER A 44 12.52 35.86 20.17
C SER A 44 13.28 36.21 21.44
N CYS A 45 13.23 35.33 22.46
CA CYS A 45 14.08 35.37 23.65
C CYS A 45 14.92 34.09 23.71
N PRO A 46 16.15 34.06 23.13
CA PRO A 46 16.93 32.85 22.97
C PRO A 46 17.31 32.20 24.30
N CYS A 47 16.87 30.96 24.51
CA CYS A 47 17.26 30.20 25.70
C CYS A 47 18.76 29.82 25.65
N ARG A 48 19.51 30.15 26.68
CA ARG A 48 20.94 29.85 26.80
C ARG A 48 21.24 28.61 27.62
N ALA A 49 20.23 27.91 28.11
CA ALA A 49 20.38 26.69 28.89
C ALA A 49 21.09 25.59 28.09
N ARG A 50 21.95 24.84 28.74
CA ARG A 50 22.76 23.76 28.21
C ARG A 50 22.69 22.55 29.11
N ALA A 51 22.77 21.37 28.51
CA ALA A 51 23.01 20.12 29.20
C ALA A 51 24.31 19.49 28.67
N TYR A 52 24.91 18.66 29.48
CA TYR A 52 26.14 17.95 29.18
C TYR A 52 25.96 16.48 29.50
N THR A 53 26.27 15.58 28.54
CA THR A 53 26.22 14.13 28.75
C THR A 53 27.61 13.53 28.61
N SER A 54 27.89 12.49 29.36
CA SER A 54 29.05 11.64 29.12
C SER A 54 28.85 10.91 27.79
N ILE A 55 29.88 10.84 26.95
CA ILE A 55 29.84 10.08 25.68
C ILE A 55 29.87 8.59 25.99
N GLU A 56 30.54 8.15 27.02
CA GLU A 56 30.67 6.75 27.41
C GLU A 56 29.34 6.17 27.96
N SER A 57 28.72 6.87 28.95
CA SER A 57 27.48 6.36 29.57
C SER A 57 26.19 6.91 28.97
N GLY A 58 26.25 7.98 28.18
CA GLY A 58 25.08 8.69 27.68
C GLY A 58 24.27 9.44 28.74
N GLU A 59 24.73 9.45 30.03
CA GLU A 59 24.00 10.06 31.10
C GLU A 59 24.32 11.56 31.20
N VAL A 60 23.34 12.33 31.71
CA VAL A 60 23.54 13.77 31.98
C VAL A 60 24.43 13.97 33.18
N VAL A 61 25.58 14.60 32.94
CA VAL A 61 26.61 14.88 33.97
C VAL A 61 26.33 16.21 34.65
N SER A 62 25.85 17.22 33.90
CA SER A 62 25.53 18.54 34.44
C SER A 62 24.62 19.32 33.50
N THR A 63 23.97 20.35 34.07
CA THR A 63 23.21 21.36 33.34
C THR A 63 23.74 22.74 33.68
N LYS A 64 23.62 23.71 32.78
CA LYS A 64 24.08 25.10 32.98
C LYS A 64 23.06 26.10 32.44
N GLY A 65 22.74 27.12 33.24
CA GLY A 65 21.82 28.20 32.88
C GLY A 65 20.36 27.85 33.16
N SER A 66 19.54 28.90 33.29
CA SER A 66 18.09 28.76 33.47
C SER A 66 17.38 28.81 32.12
N HIS A 67 16.28 28.08 32.00
CA HIS A 67 15.43 28.15 30.82
C HIS A 67 14.58 29.42 30.81
N THR A 68 14.41 30.01 29.64
CA THR A 68 13.59 31.21 29.44
C THR A 68 12.15 30.85 29.06
N ASP A 69 11.96 29.66 28.54
CA ASP A 69 10.64 29.14 28.09
C ASP A 69 10.07 28.15 29.11
N PRO A 70 8.73 28.00 29.21
CA PRO A 70 8.14 26.98 30.08
C PRO A 70 8.39 25.56 29.54
N VAL A 71 8.34 24.58 30.43
CA VAL A 71 8.41 23.16 30.05
C VAL A 71 7.27 22.84 29.07
N ASP A 72 7.56 22.08 28.00
CA ASP A 72 6.58 21.63 26.99
C ASP A 72 6.40 20.10 27.04
N PRO A 73 5.62 19.57 27.99
CA PRO A 73 5.42 18.13 28.13
C PRO A 73 4.80 17.52 26.89
N SER A 74 3.85 18.22 26.24
CA SER A 74 3.18 17.73 25.02
C SER A 74 4.11 17.68 23.82
N GLY A 75 5.09 18.57 23.73
CA GLY A 75 6.14 18.52 22.69
C GLY A 75 7.10 17.35 22.90
N VAL A 76 7.45 17.06 24.14
CA VAL A 76 8.25 15.89 24.51
C VAL A 76 7.50 14.60 24.15
N GLU A 77 6.23 14.49 24.55
CA GLU A 77 5.38 13.34 24.26
C GLU A 77 5.16 13.17 22.74
N THR A 78 4.92 14.25 22.01
CA THR A 78 4.83 14.24 20.53
C THR A 78 6.09 13.64 19.89
N THR A 79 7.26 13.97 20.41
CA THR A 79 8.54 13.42 19.92
C THR A 79 8.61 11.92 20.19
N LYS A 80 8.27 11.47 21.39
CA LYS A 80 8.25 10.04 21.76
C LYS A 80 7.25 9.24 20.91
N VAL A 81 6.04 9.76 20.65
CA VAL A 81 5.03 9.13 19.79
C VAL A 81 5.57 8.96 18.36
N ARG A 82 6.20 9.99 17.81
CA ARG A 82 6.79 9.91 16.45
C ARG A 82 7.91 8.87 16.37
N GLU A 83 8.69 8.72 17.41
CA GLU A 83 9.75 7.69 17.45
C GLU A 83 9.18 6.28 17.60
N ALA A 84 8.18 6.11 18.45
CA ALA A 84 7.47 4.85 18.56
C ALA A 84 6.88 4.41 17.21
N ILE A 85 6.30 5.36 16.46
CA ILE A 85 5.82 5.11 15.08
C ILE A 85 6.96 4.68 14.17
N LYS A 86 8.11 5.38 14.17
CA LYS A 86 9.24 5.02 13.32
C LYS A 86 9.78 3.64 13.64
N ARG A 87 10.01 3.33 14.91
CA ARG A 87 10.49 2.02 15.35
C ARG A 87 9.53 0.92 14.90
N ARG A 88 8.21 1.08 15.14
CA ARG A 88 7.22 0.10 14.71
C ARG A 88 7.15 -0.06 13.19
N CYS A 89 7.42 1.01 12.42
CA CYS A 89 7.54 0.93 10.97
C CYS A 89 8.72 0.08 10.49
N GLU A 90 9.81 0.05 11.27
CA GLU A 90 11.00 -0.77 10.98
C GLU A 90 10.80 -2.22 11.39
N GLU A 91 10.06 -2.44 12.49
CA GLU A 91 9.81 -3.77 13.08
C GLU A 91 8.65 -4.53 12.42
N THR A 92 7.70 -3.84 11.76
CA THR A 92 6.48 -4.47 11.24
C THR A 92 6.09 -3.99 9.85
N SER A 93 5.41 -4.87 9.10
CA SER A 93 4.79 -4.53 7.80
C SER A 93 3.32 -4.08 7.93
N GLU A 94 2.84 -3.79 9.14
CA GLU A 94 1.46 -3.36 9.39
C GLU A 94 1.05 -2.13 8.56
N PRO A 95 -0.24 -2.01 8.17
CA PRO A 95 -0.72 -0.80 7.50
C PRO A 95 -0.41 0.47 8.32
N PRO A 96 -0.14 1.61 7.67
CA PRO A 96 0.10 2.87 8.38
C PRO A 96 -0.99 3.24 9.39
N SER A 97 -2.25 2.89 9.11
CA SER A 97 -3.38 3.09 10.02
C SER A 97 -3.24 2.32 11.33
N SER A 98 -2.78 1.07 11.29
CA SER A 98 -2.56 0.22 12.47
C SER A 98 -1.38 0.73 13.31
N VAL A 99 -0.28 1.09 12.64
CA VAL A 99 0.89 1.69 13.30
C VAL A 99 0.51 2.98 14.04
N MET A 100 -0.26 3.87 13.40
CA MET A 100 -0.74 5.11 14.03
C MET A 100 -1.70 4.82 15.19
N SER A 101 -2.66 3.92 15.00
CA SER A 101 -3.66 3.61 16.02
C SER A 101 -3.01 3.09 17.30
N SER A 102 -2.04 2.18 17.21
CA SER A 102 -1.32 1.68 18.39
C SER A 102 -0.50 2.75 19.10
N ALA A 103 0.15 3.67 18.37
CA ALA A 103 0.91 4.75 18.95
C ALA A 103 0.01 5.83 19.62
N PHE A 104 -1.24 5.98 19.16
CA PHE A 104 -2.18 6.97 19.70
C PHE A 104 -2.88 6.48 20.98
N LEU A 105 -2.92 5.18 21.25
CA LEU A 105 -3.55 4.64 22.46
C LEU A 105 -2.95 5.19 23.76
N THR A 106 -1.67 5.52 23.75
CA THR A 106 -0.93 6.03 24.91
C THR A 106 -0.73 7.53 24.90
N ALA A 107 -1.15 8.22 23.83
CA ALA A 107 -0.90 9.66 23.65
C ALA A 107 -2.01 10.51 24.31
N SER A 108 -1.58 11.59 25.00
CA SER A 108 -2.51 12.56 25.55
C SER A 108 -3.26 13.35 24.47
N ARG A 109 -4.44 13.91 24.81
CA ARG A 109 -5.23 14.76 23.88
C ARG A 109 -4.43 15.95 23.36
N ALA A 110 -3.63 16.58 24.22
CA ALA A 110 -2.77 17.69 23.86
C ALA A 110 -1.71 17.29 22.82
N THR A 111 -1.16 16.09 22.95
CA THR A 111 -0.21 15.51 22.02
C THR A 111 -0.86 15.17 20.68
N LEU A 112 -2.04 14.56 20.70
CA LEU A 112 -2.79 14.25 19.47
C LEU A 112 -3.09 15.50 18.64
N GLY A 113 -3.46 16.62 19.29
CA GLY A 113 -3.68 17.91 18.63
C GLY A 113 -2.43 18.53 17.99
N ARG A 114 -1.23 18.10 18.37
CA ARG A 114 0.06 18.58 17.81
C ARG A 114 0.64 17.66 16.73
N LEU A 115 0.06 16.49 16.56
CA LEU A 115 0.50 15.58 15.50
C LEU A 115 -0.04 16.08 14.14
N PRO A 116 0.69 15.84 13.04
CA PRO A 116 0.20 16.12 11.71
C PRO A 116 -1.06 15.30 11.38
N GLU A 117 -1.80 15.72 10.37
CA GLU A 117 -2.93 14.95 9.85
C GLU A 117 -2.53 13.49 9.53
N ARG A 118 -3.48 12.57 9.66
CA ARG A 118 -3.26 11.13 9.41
C ARG A 118 -2.69 10.86 8.01
N SER A 119 -3.14 11.59 7.01
CA SER A 119 -2.66 11.49 5.62
C SER A 119 -1.18 11.85 5.49
N VAL A 120 -0.73 12.89 6.22
CA VAL A 120 0.67 13.32 6.26
C VAL A 120 1.51 12.30 6.99
N MET A 121 1.01 11.76 8.10
CA MET A 121 1.71 10.74 8.88
C MET A 121 1.82 9.41 8.10
N ALA A 122 0.79 8.99 7.38
CA ALA A 122 0.85 7.82 6.51
C ALA A 122 1.92 7.97 5.42
N ARG A 123 2.02 9.16 4.81
CA ARG A 123 3.10 9.47 3.85
C ARG A 123 4.49 9.45 4.51
N MET A 124 4.61 9.92 5.75
CA MET A 124 5.87 9.86 6.51
C MET A 124 6.28 8.41 6.79
N ILE A 125 5.35 7.56 7.19
CA ILE A 125 5.55 6.13 7.43
C ILE A 125 6.05 5.45 6.15
N ASN A 126 5.35 5.60 5.04
CA ASN A 126 5.72 4.98 3.78
C ASN A 126 7.10 5.48 3.28
N ARG A 127 7.37 6.79 3.40
CA ARG A 127 8.68 7.34 3.04
C ARG A 127 9.81 6.79 3.92
N HIS A 128 9.54 6.61 5.21
CA HIS A 128 10.52 6.04 6.14
C HIS A 128 10.80 4.58 5.80
N ARG A 129 9.78 3.77 5.54
CA ARG A 129 9.91 2.37 5.10
C ARG A 129 10.73 2.26 3.81
N ASN A 130 10.39 3.06 2.80
CA ASN A 130 11.11 3.07 1.53
C ASN A 130 12.59 3.45 1.71
N ALA A 131 12.92 4.31 2.67
CA ALA A 131 14.31 4.70 2.95
C ALA A 131 15.09 3.61 3.70
N VAL A 132 14.42 2.84 4.57
CA VAL A 132 15.04 1.76 5.37
C VAL A 132 15.18 0.48 4.53
N SER A 133 14.17 0.16 3.71
CA SER A 133 14.16 -1.06 2.89
C SER A 133 15.13 -1.04 1.71
N ASN A 134 15.91 0.04 1.53
CA ASN A 134 16.76 0.24 0.34
C ASN A 134 16.02 -0.05 -0.98
N THR A 135 14.69 0.15 -0.97
CA THR A 135 13.88 -0.02 -2.17
C THR A 135 14.40 0.96 -3.22
N PRO A 136 14.89 0.51 -4.37
CA PRO A 136 15.36 1.39 -5.42
C PRO A 136 14.24 2.35 -5.79
N ALA A 137 14.46 3.65 -5.57
CA ALA A 137 13.42 4.66 -5.67
C ALA A 137 12.89 4.83 -7.10
N ASN A 138 13.69 4.51 -8.12
CA ASN A 138 13.31 4.60 -9.52
C ASN A 138 14.14 3.59 -10.33
N PHE A 139 13.48 2.66 -10.97
CA PHE A 139 14.09 1.91 -12.06
C PHE A 139 14.01 2.75 -13.35
N GLU A 140 15.11 2.85 -14.08
CA GLU A 140 15.14 3.56 -15.36
C GLU A 140 14.30 2.82 -16.43
N SER A 141 14.24 1.49 -16.34
CA SER A 141 13.46 0.65 -17.24
C SER A 141 12.95 -0.61 -16.54
N ARG A 142 11.89 -1.21 -17.07
CA ARG A 142 11.36 -2.50 -16.60
C ARG A 142 12.38 -3.62 -16.72
N SER A 143 13.14 -3.62 -17.79
CA SER A 143 14.16 -4.62 -18.11
C SER A 143 15.32 -4.65 -17.10
N SER A 144 15.59 -3.52 -16.43
CA SER A 144 16.67 -3.40 -15.44
C SER A 144 16.24 -3.67 -13.99
N ILE A 145 14.97 -4.03 -13.76
CA ILE A 145 14.49 -4.30 -12.41
C ILE A 145 15.15 -5.58 -11.88
N VAL A 146 15.89 -5.45 -10.78
CA VAL A 146 16.34 -6.59 -9.97
C VAL A 146 15.44 -6.68 -8.75
N ILE A 147 14.71 -7.78 -8.61
CA ILE A 147 13.84 -8.03 -7.46
C ILE A 147 14.73 -8.44 -6.27
N PRO A 148 14.82 -7.63 -5.19
CA PRO A 148 15.59 -8.00 -4.00
C PRO A 148 15.07 -9.31 -3.40
N GLU A 149 15.96 -10.10 -2.79
CA GLU A 149 15.64 -11.45 -2.27
C GLU A 149 14.45 -11.44 -1.31
N HIS A 150 14.41 -10.48 -0.40
CA HIS A 150 13.31 -10.35 0.58
C HIS A 150 11.93 -10.03 -0.02
N TYR A 151 11.83 -9.69 -1.32
CA TYR A 151 10.57 -9.57 -2.06
C TYR A 151 10.27 -10.80 -2.93
N ARG A 152 11.21 -11.74 -3.03
CA ARG A 152 11.01 -13.01 -3.73
C ARG A 152 10.33 -14.05 -2.87
N GLU A 153 10.35 -13.85 -1.55
CA GLU A 153 9.84 -14.78 -0.55
C GLU A 153 8.64 -14.20 0.20
N TYR A 154 7.73 -15.07 0.60
CA TYR A 154 6.59 -14.78 1.47
C TYR A 154 6.67 -15.59 2.75
N GLU A 155 6.70 -14.92 3.88
CA GLU A 155 6.65 -15.55 5.19
C GLU A 155 5.18 -15.89 5.54
N PHE A 156 4.83 -17.17 5.48
CA PHE A 156 3.47 -17.64 5.76
C PHE A 156 3.26 -18.07 7.23
N GLU A 157 4.35 -18.39 7.92
CA GLU A 157 4.43 -18.64 9.37
C GLU A 157 5.78 -18.10 9.87
N PRO A 158 5.93 -17.74 11.15
CA PRO A 158 7.19 -17.25 11.69
C PRO A 158 8.38 -18.14 11.34
N GLY A 159 9.34 -17.64 10.58
CA GLY A 159 10.54 -18.36 10.13
C GLY A 159 10.31 -19.36 9.00
N ARG A 160 9.09 -19.43 8.40
CA ARG A 160 8.82 -20.31 7.26
C ARG A 160 8.48 -19.49 6.02
N PHE A 161 9.25 -19.65 4.99
CA PHE A 161 9.16 -18.89 3.76
C PHE A 161 8.79 -19.78 2.59
N GLU A 162 8.09 -19.24 1.62
CA GLU A 162 7.83 -19.82 0.29
C GLU A 162 8.15 -18.79 -0.79
N ASN A 163 8.41 -19.27 -2.01
CA ASN A 163 8.62 -18.36 -3.15
C ASN A 163 7.35 -17.56 -3.45
N PHE A 164 7.52 -16.25 -3.69
CA PHE A 164 6.45 -15.33 -4.01
C PHE A 164 6.47 -14.82 -5.46
N VAL A 165 7.55 -15.06 -6.22
CA VAL A 165 7.62 -14.76 -7.65
C VAL A 165 7.16 -15.98 -8.43
N VAL A 166 5.92 -15.98 -8.91
CA VAL A 166 5.32 -17.09 -9.66
C VAL A 166 5.90 -17.20 -11.06
N ALA A 167 6.07 -16.05 -11.74
CA ALA A 167 6.65 -15.99 -13.07
C ALA A 167 7.25 -14.60 -13.34
N ASP A 168 8.27 -14.59 -14.20
CA ASP A 168 8.94 -13.38 -14.67
C ASP A 168 9.34 -13.60 -16.12
N SER A 169 8.97 -12.72 -17.03
CA SER A 169 9.33 -12.85 -18.45
C SER A 169 10.80 -12.59 -18.73
N GLY A 170 11.54 -12.11 -17.72
CA GLY A 170 12.99 -12.04 -17.71
C GLY A 170 13.59 -10.64 -17.79
N GLU A 171 14.84 -10.53 -17.31
CA GLU A 171 15.65 -9.35 -17.46
C GLU A 171 15.97 -9.14 -18.95
N GLY A 172 15.96 -7.87 -19.38
CA GLY A 172 16.14 -7.53 -20.80
C GLY A 172 14.85 -7.47 -21.62
N ASP A 173 13.72 -8.04 -21.13
CA ASP A 173 12.42 -7.89 -21.78
C ASP A 173 11.91 -6.45 -21.60
N VAL A 174 11.79 -5.71 -22.73
CA VAL A 174 11.28 -4.33 -22.72
C VAL A 174 9.83 -4.25 -22.24
N ASP A 175 9.05 -5.27 -22.56
CA ASP A 175 7.67 -5.44 -22.10
C ASP A 175 7.55 -6.49 -20.99
N ARG A 176 8.50 -6.42 -20.05
CA ARG A 176 8.60 -7.36 -18.91
C ARG A 176 7.31 -7.43 -18.12
N ILE A 177 6.93 -8.66 -17.83
CA ILE A 177 5.79 -9.04 -16.98
C ILE A 177 6.34 -9.78 -15.78
N ILE A 178 5.97 -9.34 -14.57
CA ILE A 178 6.34 -10.00 -13.32
C ILE A 178 5.05 -10.41 -12.61
N ILE A 179 4.93 -11.68 -12.23
CA ILE A 179 3.76 -12.24 -11.56
C ILE A 179 4.14 -12.68 -10.15
N PHE A 180 3.49 -12.08 -9.18
CA PHE A 180 3.62 -12.43 -7.76
C PHE A 180 2.42 -13.26 -7.32
N GLY A 181 2.67 -14.20 -6.43
CA GLY A 181 1.67 -15.07 -5.81
C GLY A 181 2.35 -16.12 -4.96
N ARG A 182 1.60 -16.83 -4.14
CA ARG A 182 2.14 -17.85 -3.25
C ARG A 182 2.46 -19.13 -4.03
N GLU A 183 3.64 -19.71 -3.81
CA GLU A 183 4.04 -20.96 -4.43
C GLU A 183 3.09 -22.12 -4.07
N SER A 184 2.64 -22.18 -2.83
CA SER A 184 1.68 -23.17 -2.32
C SER A 184 0.32 -23.13 -3.05
N THR A 185 -0.01 -22.06 -3.77
CA THR A 185 -1.22 -21.98 -4.61
C THR A 185 -1.21 -23.06 -5.69
N ARG A 186 -0.04 -23.47 -6.19
CA ARG A 186 0.12 -24.50 -7.22
C ARG A 186 -0.50 -25.85 -6.82
N GLU A 187 -0.52 -26.17 -5.54
CA GLU A 187 -1.00 -27.45 -5.02
C GLU A 187 -2.52 -27.62 -5.17
N TRP A 188 -3.26 -26.51 -5.15
CA TRP A 188 -4.71 -26.52 -5.12
C TRP A 188 -5.41 -25.76 -6.25
N ILE A 189 -4.66 -25.02 -7.06
CA ILE A 189 -5.24 -24.18 -8.12
C ILE A 189 -6.03 -24.98 -9.15
N GLY A 190 -5.69 -26.25 -9.35
CA GLY A 190 -6.45 -27.18 -10.23
C GLY A 190 -7.86 -27.49 -9.74
N LEU A 191 -8.19 -27.19 -8.47
CA LEU A 191 -9.55 -27.35 -7.93
C LEU A 191 -10.42 -26.12 -8.17
N VAL A 192 -9.86 -25.04 -8.68
CA VAL A 192 -10.56 -23.77 -8.90
C VAL A 192 -11.38 -23.84 -10.18
N GLN A 193 -12.69 -23.69 -10.03
CA GLN A 193 -13.62 -23.68 -11.15
C GLN A 193 -13.89 -22.26 -11.68
N LYS A 194 -13.73 -21.24 -10.84
CA LYS A 194 -14.06 -19.87 -11.19
C LYS A 194 -12.95 -18.90 -10.80
N LEU A 195 -12.52 -18.11 -11.78
CA LEU A 195 -11.59 -17.01 -11.59
C LEU A 195 -12.31 -15.67 -11.73
N PHE A 196 -11.73 -14.66 -11.08
CA PHE A 196 -12.08 -13.25 -11.29
C PHE A 196 -10.80 -12.52 -11.65
N VAL A 197 -10.86 -11.66 -12.65
CA VAL A 197 -9.70 -10.85 -13.05
C VAL A 197 -10.08 -9.39 -13.14
N ASP A 198 -9.19 -8.54 -12.64
CA ASP A 198 -9.40 -7.09 -12.59
C ASP A 198 -8.07 -6.34 -12.70
N GLY A 199 -8.10 -5.13 -13.23
CA GLY A 199 -6.95 -4.25 -13.40
C GLY A 199 -6.99 -3.05 -12.44
N THR A 200 -5.96 -2.90 -11.59
CA THR A 200 -5.78 -1.74 -10.71
C THR A 200 -4.66 -0.84 -11.23
N PHE A 201 -4.95 0.46 -11.40
CA PHE A 201 -4.04 1.43 -12.00
C PHE A 201 -3.33 2.31 -10.98
N SER A 202 -4.05 2.74 -9.95
CA SER A 202 -3.57 3.72 -8.97
C SER A 202 -2.42 3.23 -8.07
N LEU A 203 -2.22 1.92 -8.00
CA LEU A 203 -1.19 1.27 -7.18
C LEU A 203 -0.02 0.73 -8.02
N SER A 204 -0.09 0.88 -9.35
CA SER A 204 0.96 0.38 -10.24
C SER A 204 2.29 1.11 -10.02
N PRO A 205 3.43 0.39 -9.96
CA PRO A 205 4.74 1.02 -9.97
C PRO A 205 4.95 1.90 -11.21
N PRO A 206 5.76 2.97 -11.14
CA PRO A 206 5.89 3.98 -12.22
C PRO A 206 6.23 3.42 -13.59
N THR A 207 6.93 2.29 -13.68
CA THR A 207 7.33 1.66 -14.95
C THR A 207 6.29 0.72 -15.54
N PHE A 208 5.21 0.42 -14.79
CA PHE A 208 4.10 -0.45 -15.23
C PHE A 208 2.80 0.34 -15.34
N SER A 209 1.94 -0.06 -16.26
CA SER A 209 0.65 0.60 -16.49
C SER A 209 -0.43 0.16 -15.52
N GLN A 210 -0.35 -1.08 -15.03
CA GLN A 210 -1.33 -1.63 -14.11
C GLN A 210 -0.81 -2.85 -13.34
N ILE A 211 -1.50 -3.14 -12.24
CA ILE A 211 -1.47 -4.42 -11.56
C ILE A 211 -2.72 -5.19 -12.00
N PHE A 212 -2.55 -6.29 -12.69
CA PHE A 212 -3.63 -7.20 -13.07
C PHE A 212 -3.74 -8.28 -12.00
N VAL A 213 -4.88 -8.31 -11.31
CA VAL A 213 -5.13 -9.20 -10.18
C VAL A 213 -5.94 -10.39 -10.64
N VAL A 214 -5.51 -11.59 -10.29
CA VAL A 214 -6.26 -12.83 -10.48
C VAL A 214 -6.72 -13.31 -9.11
N LEU A 215 -8.04 -13.47 -8.95
CA LEU A 215 -8.65 -14.02 -7.76
C LEU A 215 -9.28 -15.36 -8.10
N ALA A 216 -9.28 -16.28 -7.16
CA ALA A 216 -9.87 -17.60 -7.28
C ALA A 216 -10.99 -17.80 -6.26
N GLU A 217 -12.09 -18.40 -6.70
CA GLU A 217 -13.15 -18.85 -5.79
C GLU A 217 -12.80 -20.22 -5.23
N ARG A 218 -12.69 -20.31 -3.90
CA ARG A 218 -12.45 -21.56 -3.18
C ARG A 218 -13.25 -21.57 -1.88
N SER A 219 -14.00 -22.65 -1.65
CA SER A 219 -14.80 -22.83 -0.41
C SER A 219 -15.69 -21.62 -0.09
N GLN A 220 -16.38 -21.08 -1.10
CA GLN A 220 -17.26 -19.89 -1.01
C GLN A 220 -16.51 -18.58 -0.66
N CYS A 221 -15.18 -18.58 -0.66
CA CYS A 221 -14.37 -17.38 -0.49
C CYS A 221 -13.69 -17.03 -1.82
N VAL A 222 -13.55 -15.73 -2.08
CA VAL A 222 -12.77 -15.21 -3.22
C VAL A 222 -11.44 -14.69 -2.69
N LEU A 223 -10.35 -15.31 -3.12
CA LEU A 223 -9.00 -15.04 -2.64
C LEU A 223 -8.11 -14.56 -3.77
N PRO A 224 -7.28 -13.52 -3.58
CA PRO A 224 -6.28 -13.15 -4.56
C PRO A 224 -5.20 -14.23 -4.62
N VAL A 225 -4.90 -14.72 -5.81
CA VAL A 225 -3.92 -15.79 -6.04
C VAL A 225 -2.71 -15.31 -6.83
N ALA A 226 -2.87 -14.30 -7.70
CA ALA A 226 -1.76 -13.72 -8.44
C ALA A 226 -1.94 -12.22 -8.68
N TYR A 227 -0.80 -11.52 -8.73
CA TYR A 227 -0.68 -10.11 -9.04
C TYR A 227 0.33 -9.94 -10.16
N ALA A 228 -0.12 -9.59 -11.36
CA ALA A 228 0.77 -9.38 -12.50
C ALA A 228 1.03 -7.89 -12.73
N LEU A 229 2.27 -7.49 -12.75
CA LEU A 229 2.70 -6.16 -13.18
C LEU A 229 2.76 -6.14 -14.70
N LEU A 230 1.91 -5.33 -15.33
CA LEU A 230 1.78 -5.28 -16.80
C LEU A 230 2.29 -3.95 -17.38
N PRO A 231 3.08 -4.01 -18.47
CA PRO A 231 3.63 -2.83 -19.14
C PRO A 231 2.57 -1.98 -19.84
N ASN A 232 1.50 -2.60 -20.33
CA ASN A 232 0.41 -1.96 -21.07
C ASN A 232 -0.88 -2.81 -20.97
N LYS A 233 -1.94 -2.43 -21.72
CA LYS A 233 -3.27 -3.06 -21.70
C LYS A 233 -3.64 -3.73 -23.04
N THR A 234 -2.69 -4.19 -23.78
CA THR A 234 -2.97 -4.87 -25.06
C THR A 234 -3.41 -6.31 -24.85
N ALA A 235 -4.17 -6.84 -25.79
CA ALA A 235 -4.57 -8.25 -25.77
C ALA A 235 -3.34 -9.18 -25.75
N GLU A 236 -2.26 -8.81 -26.42
CA GLU A 236 -1.01 -9.55 -26.42
C GLU A 236 -0.39 -9.63 -25.01
N THR A 237 -0.35 -8.50 -24.29
CA THR A 237 0.19 -8.44 -22.92
C THR A 237 -0.65 -9.31 -21.97
N TYR A 238 -1.97 -9.24 -22.03
CA TYR A 238 -2.83 -10.11 -21.22
C TYR A 238 -2.66 -11.58 -21.59
N THR A 239 -2.54 -11.89 -22.87
CA THR A 239 -2.29 -13.27 -23.34
C THR A 239 -0.96 -13.80 -22.80
N ARG A 240 0.12 -13.00 -22.87
CA ARG A 240 1.43 -13.36 -22.30
C ARG A 240 1.35 -13.57 -20.79
N ALA A 241 0.68 -12.68 -20.06
CA ALA A 241 0.53 -12.79 -18.61
C ALA A 241 -0.22 -14.06 -18.19
N LEU A 242 -1.36 -14.33 -18.83
CA LEU A 242 -2.14 -15.54 -18.56
C LEU A 242 -1.40 -16.82 -18.98
N SER A 243 -0.63 -16.78 -20.07
CA SER A 243 0.21 -17.90 -20.51
C SER A 243 1.35 -18.18 -19.53
N LEU A 244 2.02 -17.14 -19.03
CA LEU A 244 3.04 -17.28 -17.99
C LEU A 244 2.45 -17.90 -16.72
N LEU A 245 1.26 -17.44 -16.31
CA LEU A 245 0.57 -17.97 -15.15
C LEU A 245 0.19 -19.45 -15.34
N LYS A 246 -0.35 -19.81 -16.51
CA LYS A 246 -0.73 -21.19 -16.84
C LYS A 246 0.50 -22.10 -16.93
N ASN A 247 1.61 -21.60 -17.44
CA ASN A 247 2.88 -22.36 -17.47
C ASN A 247 3.43 -22.62 -16.05
N ALA A 248 3.31 -21.63 -15.16
CA ALA A 248 3.69 -21.78 -13.74
C ALA A 248 2.75 -22.73 -12.99
N TRP A 249 1.46 -22.70 -13.35
CA TRP A 249 0.40 -23.52 -12.76
C TRP A 249 -0.32 -24.36 -13.84
N PRO A 250 0.27 -25.44 -14.33
CA PRO A 250 -0.31 -26.22 -15.43
C PRO A 250 -1.69 -26.79 -15.15
N ALA A 251 -2.03 -27.05 -13.87
CA ALA A 251 -3.35 -27.51 -13.44
C ALA A 251 -4.43 -26.42 -13.48
N LEU A 252 -4.09 -25.16 -13.73
CA LEU A 252 -5.06 -24.05 -13.81
C LEU A 252 -5.95 -24.22 -15.04
N SER A 253 -7.21 -24.62 -14.83
CA SER A 253 -8.20 -24.86 -15.88
C SER A 253 -9.60 -24.45 -15.41
N PRO A 254 -9.90 -23.15 -15.36
CA PRO A 254 -11.17 -22.67 -14.84
C PRO A 254 -12.32 -22.99 -15.80
N LEU A 255 -13.49 -23.29 -15.23
CA LEU A 255 -14.74 -23.43 -15.98
C LEU A 255 -15.36 -22.07 -16.33
N ALA A 256 -15.09 -21.05 -15.50
CA ALA A 256 -15.57 -19.69 -15.73
C ALA A 256 -14.52 -18.65 -15.34
N VAL A 257 -14.48 -17.55 -16.09
CA VAL A 257 -13.68 -16.36 -15.75
C VAL A 257 -14.59 -15.14 -15.78
N VAL A 258 -14.67 -14.44 -14.62
CA VAL A 258 -15.39 -13.17 -14.47
C VAL A 258 -14.43 -12.03 -14.71
N MET A 259 -14.77 -11.08 -15.58
CA MET A 259 -13.91 -9.96 -15.95
C MET A 259 -14.71 -8.70 -16.26
N ASP A 260 -14.03 -7.57 -16.36
CA ASP A 260 -14.61 -6.35 -16.92
C ASP A 260 -14.89 -6.53 -18.43
N PHE A 261 -15.66 -5.61 -19.01
CA PHE A 261 -16.04 -5.58 -20.43
C PHE A 261 -14.90 -5.13 -21.35
N GLU A 262 -13.65 -5.36 -20.95
CA GLU A 262 -12.46 -5.04 -21.76
C GLU A 262 -12.19 -6.13 -22.80
N ARG A 263 -12.33 -5.80 -24.09
CA ARG A 263 -12.14 -6.75 -25.20
C ARG A 263 -10.76 -7.41 -25.22
N ALA A 264 -9.73 -6.68 -24.77
CA ALA A 264 -8.37 -7.18 -24.72
C ALA A 264 -8.23 -8.37 -23.75
N VAL A 265 -8.85 -8.27 -22.57
CA VAL A 265 -8.89 -9.35 -21.57
C VAL A 265 -9.71 -10.53 -22.07
N MET A 266 -10.89 -10.27 -22.66
CA MET A 266 -11.74 -11.33 -23.22
C MET A 266 -11.00 -12.14 -24.30
N ASN A 267 -10.28 -11.47 -25.20
CA ASN A 267 -9.50 -12.14 -26.24
C ASN A 267 -8.36 -12.97 -25.65
N ALA A 268 -7.68 -12.46 -24.63
CA ALA A 268 -6.61 -13.16 -23.95
C ALA A 268 -7.12 -14.44 -23.24
N VAL A 269 -8.26 -14.35 -22.55
CA VAL A 269 -8.88 -15.51 -21.89
C VAL A 269 -9.25 -16.58 -22.90
N ARG A 270 -9.85 -16.20 -24.04
CA ARG A 270 -10.19 -17.15 -25.14
C ARG A 270 -8.97 -17.83 -25.73
N SER A 271 -7.84 -17.13 -25.82
CA SER A 271 -6.63 -17.69 -26.44
C SER A 271 -5.86 -18.62 -25.52
N VAL A 272 -5.97 -18.45 -24.19
CA VAL A 272 -5.13 -19.17 -23.21
C VAL A 272 -5.88 -20.33 -22.56
N PHE A 273 -7.18 -20.17 -22.30
CA PHE A 273 -7.99 -21.23 -21.68
C PHE A 273 -8.79 -22.02 -22.71
N SER A 274 -9.49 -23.06 -22.25
CA SER A 274 -10.32 -23.89 -23.11
C SER A 274 -11.43 -23.08 -23.77
N SER A 275 -11.86 -23.50 -24.98
CA SER A 275 -13.07 -23.00 -25.62
C SER A 275 -14.33 -23.14 -24.78
N ASP A 276 -14.32 -24.11 -23.85
CA ASP A 276 -15.42 -24.37 -22.92
C ASP A 276 -15.43 -23.48 -21.70
N THR A 277 -14.35 -22.69 -21.48
CA THR A 277 -14.28 -21.73 -20.39
C THR A 277 -15.29 -20.61 -20.63
N ARG A 278 -16.31 -20.54 -19.77
CA ARG A 278 -17.32 -19.48 -19.80
C ARG A 278 -16.70 -18.14 -19.39
N MET A 279 -17.07 -17.09 -20.11
CA MET A 279 -16.68 -15.73 -19.77
C MET A 279 -17.90 -14.97 -19.25
N ASP A 280 -17.82 -14.53 -18.01
CA ASP A 280 -18.87 -13.77 -17.33
C ASP A 280 -18.45 -12.30 -17.18
N GLY A 281 -19.36 -11.38 -17.47
CA GLY A 281 -19.17 -9.95 -17.22
C GLY A 281 -19.31 -9.65 -15.73
N CYS A 282 -18.44 -8.80 -15.18
CA CYS A 282 -18.53 -8.35 -13.80
C CYS A 282 -19.72 -7.40 -13.60
N PHE A 283 -20.71 -7.80 -12.78
CA PHE A 283 -21.90 -6.99 -12.51
C PHE A 283 -21.58 -5.62 -11.91
N PHE A 284 -20.56 -5.54 -11.04
CA PHE A 284 -20.11 -4.25 -10.50
C PHE A 284 -19.68 -3.30 -11.63
N HIS A 285 -18.88 -3.79 -12.59
CA HIS A 285 -18.45 -2.99 -13.74
C HIS A 285 -19.60 -2.64 -14.69
N LEU A 286 -20.59 -3.52 -14.88
CA LEU A 286 -21.79 -3.20 -15.62
C LEU A 286 -22.51 -2.01 -15.01
N VAL A 287 -22.85 -2.07 -13.72
CA VAL A 287 -23.53 -1.00 -13.01
C VAL A 287 -22.72 0.32 -13.02
N LYS A 288 -21.41 0.21 -12.83
CA LYS A 288 -20.49 1.37 -12.91
C LYS A 288 -20.54 2.01 -14.31
N ASN A 289 -20.48 1.20 -15.37
CA ASN A 289 -20.50 1.69 -16.75
C ASN A 289 -21.84 2.33 -17.11
N ILE A 290 -22.96 1.76 -16.65
CA ILE A 290 -24.30 2.37 -16.81
C ILE A 290 -24.32 3.75 -16.12
N LYS A 291 -23.85 3.85 -14.87
CA LYS A 291 -23.79 5.13 -14.15
C LYS A 291 -22.89 6.16 -14.85
N LEU A 292 -21.73 5.72 -15.37
CA LEU A 292 -20.83 6.62 -16.11
C LEU A 292 -21.49 7.10 -17.41
N LYS A 293 -22.24 6.24 -18.10
CA LYS A 293 -22.99 6.63 -19.31
C LYS A 293 -24.08 7.64 -18.98
N LEU A 294 -24.89 7.40 -17.94
CA LEU A 294 -25.90 8.34 -17.47
C LEU A 294 -25.30 9.70 -17.07
N ALA A 295 -24.14 9.67 -16.41
CA ALA A 295 -23.44 10.91 -16.05
C ALA A 295 -22.91 11.66 -17.29
N GLY A 296 -22.36 10.95 -18.26
CA GLY A 296 -21.88 11.53 -19.53
C GLY A 296 -22.98 12.16 -20.36
N GLU A 297 -24.21 11.64 -20.29
CA GLU A 297 -25.41 12.19 -20.94
C GLU A 297 -26.12 13.27 -20.09
N GLY A 298 -25.59 13.64 -18.92
CA GLY A 298 -26.22 14.64 -18.04
C GLY A 298 -27.47 14.17 -17.31
N LEU A 299 -27.76 12.86 -17.31
CA LEU A 299 -29.01 12.28 -16.81
C LEU A 299 -28.97 11.94 -15.30
N MET A 300 -27.86 12.14 -14.61
CA MET A 300 -27.75 11.82 -13.18
C MET A 300 -28.73 12.62 -12.31
N SER A 301 -28.98 13.88 -12.63
CA SER A 301 -29.97 14.71 -11.92
C SER A 301 -31.36 14.11 -12.07
N ARG A 302 -31.71 13.60 -13.26
CA ARG A 302 -32.98 12.94 -13.50
C ARG A 302 -33.12 11.66 -12.69
N CYS A 303 -32.07 10.84 -12.59
CA CYS A 303 -32.06 9.67 -11.71
C CYS A 303 -32.31 9.99 -10.23
N SER A 304 -32.04 11.23 -9.80
CA SER A 304 -32.23 11.63 -8.41
C SER A 304 -33.61 12.24 -8.13
N ASN A 305 -34.29 12.77 -9.16
CA ASN A 305 -35.52 13.58 -9.02
C ASN A 305 -36.76 12.97 -9.71
N ASP A 306 -36.58 11.87 -10.45
CA ASP A 306 -37.63 11.19 -11.21
C ASP A 306 -37.54 9.67 -10.89
N ASP A 307 -38.50 9.23 -10.06
CA ASP A 307 -38.49 7.84 -9.54
C ASP A 307 -38.73 6.80 -10.67
N GLU A 308 -39.54 7.14 -11.67
CA GLU A 308 -39.77 6.25 -12.82
C GLU A 308 -38.53 6.10 -13.67
N PHE A 309 -37.86 7.21 -13.98
CA PHE A 309 -36.58 7.15 -14.71
C PHE A 309 -35.50 6.40 -13.92
N ALA A 310 -35.45 6.58 -12.60
CA ALA A 310 -34.52 5.86 -11.74
C ALA A 310 -34.82 4.36 -11.69
N LEU A 311 -36.10 3.97 -11.76
CA LEU A 311 -36.49 2.57 -11.85
C LEU A 311 -36.04 1.97 -13.18
N ASN A 312 -36.32 2.61 -14.30
CA ASN A 312 -35.95 2.14 -15.65
C ASN A 312 -34.42 2.02 -15.78
N ALA A 313 -33.66 2.96 -15.24
CA ALA A 313 -32.19 2.85 -15.20
C ALA A 313 -31.69 1.63 -14.41
N ARG A 314 -32.38 1.25 -13.34
CA ARG A 314 -32.08 0.03 -12.56
C ARG A 314 -32.52 -1.24 -13.28
N MET A 315 -33.61 -1.20 -14.03
CA MET A 315 -34.09 -2.33 -14.85
C MET A 315 -33.10 -2.70 -15.93
N ILE A 316 -32.42 -1.73 -16.56
CA ILE A 316 -31.30 -2.01 -17.49
C ILE A 316 -30.22 -2.88 -16.83
N ALA A 317 -29.84 -2.56 -15.59
CA ALA A 317 -28.88 -3.37 -14.86
C ALA A 317 -29.43 -4.76 -14.48
N ALA A 318 -30.73 -4.85 -14.20
CA ALA A 318 -31.40 -6.11 -13.85
C ALA A 318 -31.46 -7.11 -15.04
N LEU A 319 -31.39 -6.64 -16.29
CA LEU A 319 -31.30 -7.49 -17.47
C LEU A 319 -30.11 -8.46 -17.42
N ALA A 320 -29.06 -8.15 -16.63
CA ALA A 320 -27.94 -9.06 -16.43
C ALA A 320 -28.34 -10.40 -15.76
N PHE A 321 -29.50 -10.49 -15.15
CA PHE A 321 -30.04 -11.69 -14.50
C PHE A 321 -31.08 -12.41 -15.34
N VAL A 322 -31.41 -11.89 -16.52
CA VAL A 322 -32.33 -12.51 -17.46
C VAL A 322 -31.57 -13.52 -18.34
N PRO A 323 -32.06 -14.74 -18.50
CA PRO A 323 -31.46 -15.69 -19.45
C PRO A 323 -31.34 -15.10 -20.84
N PRO A 324 -30.23 -15.31 -21.59
CA PRO A 324 -30.02 -14.72 -22.91
C PRO A 324 -31.17 -15.00 -23.91
N ALA A 325 -31.83 -16.19 -23.84
CA ALA A 325 -32.93 -16.55 -24.68
C ALA A 325 -34.21 -15.72 -24.43
N GLU A 326 -34.37 -15.18 -23.23
CA GLU A 326 -35.52 -14.38 -22.79
C GLU A 326 -35.29 -12.87 -22.86
N LEU A 327 -34.07 -12.45 -23.18
CA LEU A 327 -33.66 -11.03 -23.10
C LEU A 327 -34.52 -10.14 -24.02
N ASN A 328 -34.80 -10.60 -25.25
CA ASN A 328 -35.64 -9.86 -26.19
C ASN A 328 -37.08 -9.67 -25.67
N ASN A 329 -37.66 -10.71 -25.05
CA ASN A 329 -38.97 -10.61 -24.43
C ASN A 329 -38.97 -9.64 -23.26
N ALA A 330 -37.96 -9.70 -22.39
CA ALA A 330 -37.83 -8.80 -21.24
C ALA A 330 -37.71 -7.31 -21.65
N ILE A 331 -37.06 -7.03 -22.78
CA ILE A 331 -36.92 -5.65 -23.31
C ILE A 331 -38.23 -5.19 -24.02
N SER A 332 -39.02 -6.10 -24.60
CA SER A 332 -40.21 -5.75 -25.41
C SER A 332 -41.47 -5.56 -24.57
N HIS A 333 -41.46 -5.87 -23.29
CA HIS A 333 -42.63 -5.75 -22.38
C HIS A 333 -42.71 -4.41 -21.64
N GLU A 334 -41.97 -3.41 -22.09
CA GLU A 334 -42.10 -1.98 -21.74
C GLU A 334 -42.77 -1.25 -22.92
#